data_ef79519dbc7a7c2a87fe7e0d8d68c6d8
#
_entry.id   ef79519dbc7a7c2a87fe7e0d8d68c6d8
#
_cell.length_a   1.000
_cell.length_b   1.000
_cell.length_c   1.000
_cell.angle_alpha   90.00
_cell.angle_beta   90.00
_cell.angle_gamma   90.00
#
_symmetry.space_group_name_H-M   'P 1'
#
loop_
_entity.id
_entity.type
_entity.pdbx_description
1 polymer ?
#
loop_
_entity_poly.entity_id
_entity_poly.type
_entity_poly.pdbx_seq_one_letter_code
_entity_poly.pdbx_strand_id
1 'polypeptide(L)'
;MDGTHELPQYDTWSASYRLYQSLQFWPEGTVYVSVVDPGVGTKRRACVAKTVDGYYIVTPDNGSLTHVKKMIGIEAVREIDETVNRLRGKGTEGVAIFHGRDLFGYTAARLASGIIDFEGVGPEYPVEEIVEHPILEPEITEGKACGVFEINDPNFGNLWTNIRLEDFNRAGFAYGDYVNVTVKHDGEVAFLINASINRSIYFSESSYTM
;
A
#
# COMPACT_ATOMS: atom_id res chain seq x y z
N MET A 1 -1.15 -6.22 -16.80
CA MET A 1 -0.12 -7.01 -16.08
C MET A 1 -0.57 -7.12 -14.65
N ASP A 2 -0.38 -8.28 -14.03
CA ASP A 2 -0.78 -8.49 -12.63
C ASP A 2 0.37 -8.10 -11.70
N GLY A 3 0.08 -7.32 -10.68
CA GLY A 3 1.02 -6.98 -9.63
C GLY A 3 1.13 -8.13 -8.62
N THR A 4 0.03 -8.43 -7.95
CA THR A 4 -0.08 -9.57 -7.02
C THR A 4 -1.55 -9.90 -6.74
N HIS A 5 -1.83 -11.17 -6.45
CA HIS A 5 -3.10 -11.67 -5.92
C HIS A 5 -2.93 -12.41 -4.58
N GLU A 6 -1.76 -12.24 -3.94
CA GLU A 6 -1.38 -12.98 -2.71
C GLU A 6 -1.52 -12.13 -1.44
N LEU A 7 -2.18 -10.96 -1.53
CA LEU A 7 -2.44 -10.15 -0.34
C LEU A 7 -3.43 -10.89 0.59
N PRO A 8 -3.22 -10.82 1.91
CA PRO A 8 -4.18 -11.36 2.86
C PRO A 8 -5.57 -10.76 2.63
N GLN A 9 -6.61 -11.58 2.73
CA GLN A 9 -7.98 -11.11 2.57
C GLN A 9 -8.29 -10.01 3.60
N TYR A 10 -8.96 -8.94 3.15
CA TYR A 10 -9.38 -7.80 3.97
C TYR A 10 -8.24 -6.92 4.51
N ASP A 11 -6.98 -7.23 4.22
CA ASP A 11 -5.82 -6.45 4.68
C ASP A 11 -5.55 -5.26 3.76
N THR A 12 -6.24 -4.16 4.05
CA THR A 12 -6.09 -2.89 3.30
C THR A 12 -4.76 -2.17 3.62
N TRP A 13 -4.13 -2.47 4.76
CA TRP A 13 -2.78 -1.99 5.09
C TRP A 13 -1.74 -2.58 4.14
N SER A 14 -1.71 -3.91 4.01
CA SER A 14 -0.81 -4.58 3.08
C SER A 14 -1.07 -4.16 1.63
N ALA A 15 -2.34 -3.96 1.24
CA ALA A 15 -2.69 -3.43 -0.08
C ALA A 15 -2.07 -2.06 -0.34
N SER A 16 -2.19 -1.14 0.63
CA SER A 16 -1.62 0.20 0.57
C SER A 16 -0.10 0.19 0.46
N TYR A 17 0.56 -0.64 1.26
CA TYR A 17 2.02 -0.75 1.26
C TYR A 17 2.55 -1.32 -0.06
N ARG A 18 1.96 -2.42 -0.56
CA ARG A 18 2.36 -3.04 -1.83
C ARG A 18 2.11 -2.15 -3.03
N LEU A 19 1.03 -1.39 -3.01
CA LEU A 19 0.75 -0.39 -4.03
C LEU A 19 1.87 0.66 -4.06
N TYR A 20 2.22 1.25 -2.92
CA TYR A 20 3.34 2.19 -2.79
C TYR A 20 4.65 1.60 -3.31
N GLN A 21 5.00 0.36 -2.94
CA GLN A 21 6.22 -0.29 -3.38
C GLN A 21 6.30 -0.49 -4.90
N SER A 22 5.15 -0.68 -5.57
CA SER A 22 5.12 -1.05 -6.99
C SER A 22 5.04 0.15 -7.94
N LEU A 23 4.48 1.29 -7.52
CA LEU A 23 4.16 2.43 -8.39
C LEU A 23 5.36 2.93 -9.19
N GLN A 24 6.48 3.17 -8.54
CA GLN A 24 7.67 3.79 -9.14
C GLN A 24 8.38 2.97 -10.23
N PHE A 25 7.98 1.70 -10.42
CA PHE A 25 8.59 0.80 -11.42
C PHE A 25 7.86 0.81 -12.77
N TRP A 26 6.84 1.63 -12.90
CA TRP A 26 6.00 1.71 -14.09
C TRP A 26 6.07 3.12 -14.71
N PRO A 27 5.82 3.24 -16.00
CA PRO A 27 5.79 4.56 -16.65
C PRO A 27 4.73 5.49 -16.04
N GLU A 28 5.01 6.80 -16.06
CA GLU A 28 4.02 7.83 -15.77
C GLU A 28 2.77 7.64 -16.66
N GLY A 29 1.60 7.96 -16.14
CA GLY A 29 0.31 7.73 -16.80
C GLY A 29 -0.24 6.32 -16.62
N THR A 30 0.50 5.41 -15.97
CA THR A 30 -0.01 4.06 -15.68
C THR A 30 -1.25 4.12 -14.78
N VAL A 31 -2.27 3.34 -15.15
CA VAL A 31 -3.50 3.17 -14.37
C VAL A 31 -3.41 1.87 -13.59
N TYR A 32 -3.37 1.97 -12.27
CA TYR A 32 -3.36 0.86 -11.34
C TYR A 32 -4.77 0.52 -10.88
N VAL A 33 -5.04 -0.77 -10.68
CA VAL A 33 -6.26 -1.27 -10.02
C VAL A 33 -5.84 -2.03 -8.78
N SER A 34 -6.22 -1.53 -7.61
CA SER A 34 -5.96 -2.19 -6.33
C SER A 34 -7.27 -2.42 -5.61
N VAL A 35 -7.67 -3.69 -5.45
CA VAL A 35 -8.98 -4.04 -4.87
C VAL A 35 -8.83 -5.03 -3.73
N VAL A 36 -8.68 -4.51 -2.53
CA VAL A 36 -8.93 -5.22 -1.26
C VAL A 36 -10.08 -4.47 -0.59
N ASP A 37 -11.28 -5.03 -0.65
CA ASP A 37 -12.52 -4.30 -0.37
C ASP A 37 -13.43 -5.01 0.63
N PRO A 38 -13.09 -4.97 1.94
CA PRO A 38 -13.98 -5.50 2.98
C PRO A 38 -15.28 -4.72 3.10
N GLY A 39 -15.34 -3.51 2.53
CA GLY A 39 -16.50 -2.62 2.55
C GLY A 39 -17.38 -2.67 1.30
N VAL A 40 -17.23 -3.70 0.43
CA VAL A 40 -18.07 -3.81 -0.77
C VAL A 40 -19.55 -3.79 -0.41
N GLY A 41 -20.34 -2.98 -1.14
CA GLY A 41 -21.78 -2.83 -0.88
C GLY A 41 -22.14 -1.93 0.31
N THR A 42 -21.18 -1.30 0.97
CA THR A 42 -21.41 -0.27 1.99
C THR A 42 -21.34 1.14 1.40
N LYS A 43 -21.34 2.16 2.25
CA LYS A 43 -21.21 3.57 1.84
C LYS A 43 -19.75 4.02 1.59
N ARG A 44 -18.76 3.07 1.61
CA ARG A 44 -17.36 3.45 1.29
C ARG A 44 -17.31 3.99 -0.14
N ARG A 45 -16.54 5.06 -0.36
CA ARG A 45 -16.32 5.61 -1.71
C ARG A 45 -15.53 4.63 -2.57
N ALA A 46 -15.86 4.54 -3.84
CA ALA A 46 -14.99 4.00 -4.89
C ALA A 46 -14.30 5.19 -5.55
N CYS A 47 -12.98 5.17 -5.70
CA CYS A 47 -12.28 6.37 -6.16
C CYS A 47 -11.20 6.07 -7.18
N VAL A 48 -10.80 7.14 -7.89
CA VAL A 48 -9.56 7.23 -8.66
C VAL A 48 -8.73 8.35 -8.06
N ALA A 49 -7.55 8.01 -7.57
CA ALA A 49 -6.56 8.98 -7.10
C ALA A 49 -5.52 9.24 -8.20
N LYS A 50 -5.14 10.51 -8.38
CA LYS A 50 -4.01 10.93 -9.21
C LYS A 50 -2.87 11.31 -8.28
N THR A 51 -1.71 10.67 -8.44
CA THR A 51 -0.52 10.99 -7.65
C THR A 51 0.22 12.21 -8.22
N VAL A 52 1.06 12.84 -7.39
CA VAL A 52 1.91 13.95 -7.83
C VAL A 52 2.92 13.52 -8.93
N ASP A 53 3.25 12.24 -9.00
CA ASP A 53 4.13 11.64 -10.01
C ASP A 53 3.38 11.17 -11.27
N GLY A 54 2.09 11.52 -11.40
CA GLY A 54 1.29 11.27 -12.60
C GLY A 54 0.72 9.86 -12.76
N TYR A 55 0.67 9.05 -11.71
CA TYR A 55 -0.02 7.74 -11.72
C TYR A 55 -1.49 7.89 -11.38
N TYR A 56 -2.31 6.97 -11.90
CA TYR A 56 -3.73 6.86 -11.54
C TYR A 56 -3.98 5.56 -10.78
N ILE A 57 -4.73 5.63 -9.68
CA ILE A 57 -5.01 4.49 -8.82
C ILE A 57 -6.52 4.35 -8.65
N VAL A 58 -7.08 3.27 -9.17
CA VAL A 58 -8.49 2.91 -9.06
C VAL A 58 -8.65 1.93 -7.91
N THR A 59 -9.34 2.34 -6.83
CA THR A 59 -9.34 1.61 -5.56
C THR A 59 -10.56 1.98 -4.70
N PRO A 60 -10.98 1.12 -3.74
CA PRO A 60 -11.87 1.56 -2.69
C PRO A 60 -11.16 2.54 -1.74
N ASP A 61 -11.86 3.58 -1.31
CA ASP A 61 -11.38 4.54 -0.30
C ASP A 61 -11.64 3.95 1.11
N ASN A 62 -10.70 3.13 1.57
CA ASN A 62 -10.82 2.33 2.80
C ASN A 62 -9.48 2.15 3.54
N GLY A 63 -8.51 3.03 3.30
CA GLY A 63 -7.16 2.93 3.82
C GLY A 63 -6.14 2.42 2.80
N SER A 64 -6.58 1.91 1.63
CA SER A 64 -5.67 1.39 0.59
C SER A 64 -4.77 2.46 -0.05
N LEU A 65 -5.00 3.74 0.19
CA LEU A 65 -4.18 4.86 -0.31
C LEU A 65 -3.21 5.43 0.73
N THR A 66 -3.20 4.92 1.95
CA THR A 66 -2.45 5.50 3.09
C THR A 66 -0.97 5.73 2.78
N HIS A 67 -0.24 4.70 2.35
CA HIS A 67 1.20 4.82 2.07
C HIS A 67 1.47 5.68 0.83
N VAL A 68 0.64 5.56 -0.20
CA VAL A 68 0.78 6.40 -1.41
C VAL A 68 0.61 7.87 -1.06
N LYS A 69 -0.44 8.22 -0.31
CA LYS A 69 -0.69 9.61 0.13
C LYS A 69 0.46 10.16 0.95
N LYS A 70 0.99 9.36 1.89
CA LYS A 70 2.08 9.80 2.78
C LYS A 70 3.43 9.86 2.09
N MET A 71 3.77 8.88 1.24
CA MET A 71 5.13 8.67 0.75
C MET A 71 5.38 9.27 -0.63
N ILE A 72 4.33 9.37 -1.45
CA ILE A 72 4.41 9.92 -2.81
C ILE A 72 3.66 11.26 -2.86
N GLY A 73 2.46 11.31 -2.32
CA GLY A 73 1.53 12.40 -2.42
C GLY A 73 0.43 12.15 -3.45
N ILE A 74 -0.76 12.64 -3.14
CA ILE A 74 -1.93 12.60 -4.03
C ILE A 74 -2.26 14.03 -4.43
N GLU A 75 -2.27 14.29 -5.74
CA GLU A 75 -2.60 15.59 -6.33
C GLU A 75 -4.10 15.86 -6.28
N ALA A 76 -4.90 14.85 -6.67
CA ALA A 76 -6.36 14.92 -6.71
C ALA A 76 -6.99 13.54 -6.56
N VAL A 77 -8.24 13.51 -6.11
CA VAL A 77 -9.02 12.28 -5.98
C VAL A 77 -10.47 12.53 -6.39
N ARG A 78 -11.03 11.55 -7.13
CA ARG A 78 -12.41 11.62 -7.62
C ARG A 78 -13.18 10.39 -7.21
N GLU A 79 -14.40 10.57 -6.72
CA GLU A 79 -15.35 9.49 -6.51
C GLU A 79 -15.86 8.98 -7.86
N ILE A 80 -15.89 7.68 -8.04
CA ILE A 80 -16.36 7.07 -9.28
C ILE A 80 -17.87 7.27 -9.38
N ASP A 81 -18.34 7.98 -10.42
CA ASP A 81 -19.76 8.07 -10.73
C ASP A 81 -20.24 6.74 -11.33
N GLU A 82 -20.89 5.94 -10.51
CA GLU A 82 -21.42 4.63 -10.90
C GLU A 82 -22.53 4.71 -11.94
N THR A 83 -23.15 5.87 -12.14
CA THR A 83 -24.19 6.03 -13.17
C THR A 83 -23.60 5.97 -14.58
N VAL A 84 -22.33 6.35 -14.72
CA VAL A 84 -21.58 6.43 -15.98
C VAL A 84 -20.48 5.36 -16.06
N ASN A 85 -19.77 5.11 -14.97
CA ASN A 85 -18.56 4.31 -14.92
C ASN A 85 -18.76 2.92 -14.31
N ARG A 86 -19.95 2.35 -14.45
CA ARG A 86 -20.24 0.98 -14.06
C ARG A 86 -20.63 0.13 -15.26
N LEU A 87 -20.00 -1.06 -15.39
CA LEU A 87 -20.38 -2.04 -16.39
C LEU A 87 -21.81 -2.52 -16.14
N ARG A 88 -22.68 -2.34 -17.15
CA ARG A 88 -24.06 -2.80 -17.14
C ARG A 88 -24.29 -3.74 -18.32
N GLY A 89 -24.95 -4.86 -18.10
CA GLY A 89 -25.24 -5.83 -19.13
C GLY A 89 -25.93 -7.06 -18.58
N LYS A 90 -26.25 -8.02 -19.44
CA LYS A 90 -26.86 -9.29 -19.03
C LYS A 90 -26.03 -9.98 -17.96
N GLY A 91 -26.59 -10.20 -16.78
CA GLY A 91 -25.94 -10.82 -15.63
C GLY A 91 -25.29 -9.86 -14.65
N THR A 92 -25.32 -8.54 -14.88
CA THR A 92 -24.88 -7.53 -13.89
C THR A 92 -26.05 -6.70 -13.35
N GLU A 93 -27.23 -6.85 -13.92
CA GLU A 93 -28.45 -6.12 -13.53
C GLU A 93 -28.88 -6.54 -12.12
N GLY A 94 -28.99 -5.59 -11.21
CA GLY A 94 -29.45 -5.82 -9.83
C GLY A 94 -28.43 -6.48 -8.90
N VAL A 95 -27.21 -6.76 -9.35
CA VAL A 95 -26.13 -7.34 -8.54
C VAL A 95 -25.02 -6.31 -8.30
N ALA A 96 -24.85 -5.88 -7.06
CA ALA A 96 -23.92 -4.82 -6.68
C ALA A 96 -22.66 -5.31 -5.96
N ILE A 97 -22.35 -6.63 -6.00
CA ILE A 97 -21.29 -7.23 -5.20
C ILE A 97 -19.95 -7.41 -5.94
N PHE A 98 -19.95 -7.39 -7.28
CA PHE A 98 -18.73 -7.57 -8.06
C PHE A 98 -18.07 -6.23 -8.45
N HIS A 99 -17.87 -5.34 -7.48
CA HIS A 99 -17.26 -4.02 -7.72
C HIS A 99 -15.87 -4.11 -8.33
N GLY A 100 -15.08 -5.13 -8.00
CA GLY A 100 -13.75 -5.34 -8.60
C GLY A 100 -13.81 -5.39 -10.13
N ARG A 101 -14.74 -6.17 -10.68
CA ARG A 101 -14.95 -6.33 -12.12
C ARG A 101 -15.74 -5.16 -12.71
N ASP A 102 -16.92 -4.89 -12.13
CA ASP A 102 -17.96 -4.08 -12.77
C ASP A 102 -17.75 -2.58 -12.54
N LEU A 103 -16.99 -2.19 -11.51
CA LEU A 103 -16.73 -0.80 -11.17
C LEU A 103 -15.25 -0.46 -11.34
N PHE A 104 -14.37 -1.03 -10.52
CA PHE A 104 -12.95 -0.67 -10.52
C PHE A 104 -12.26 -1.04 -11.83
N GLY A 105 -12.35 -2.29 -12.26
CA GLY A 105 -11.76 -2.76 -13.52
C GLY A 105 -12.34 -2.06 -14.75
N TYR A 106 -13.65 -1.84 -14.76
CA TYR A 106 -14.31 -1.14 -15.86
C TYR A 106 -13.90 0.32 -15.96
N THR A 107 -13.88 1.06 -14.84
CA THR A 107 -13.43 2.46 -14.79
C THR A 107 -11.97 2.58 -15.22
N ALA A 108 -11.10 1.70 -14.69
CA ALA A 108 -9.68 1.70 -15.03
C ALA A 108 -9.44 1.44 -16.52
N ALA A 109 -10.16 0.48 -17.11
CA ALA A 109 -10.03 0.19 -18.54
C ALA A 109 -10.44 1.40 -19.41
N ARG A 110 -11.51 2.10 -19.04
CA ARG A 110 -11.97 3.30 -19.74
C ARG A 110 -10.97 4.45 -19.64
N LEU A 111 -10.40 4.66 -18.45
CA LEU A 111 -9.39 5.68 -18.21
C LEU A 111 -8.10 5.35 -18.98
N ALA A 112 -7.60 4.12 -18.85
CA ALA A 112 -6.36 3.69 -19.52
C ALA A 112 -6.46 3.69 -21.06
N SER A 113 -7.66 3.50 -21.62
CA SER A 113 -7.91 3.54 -23.06
C SER A 113 -8.24 4.94 -23.60
N GLY A 114 -8.33 5.95 -22.73
CA GLY A 114 -8.71 7.31 -23.11
C GLY A 114 -10.19 7.48 -23.50
N ILE A 115 -11.06 6.52 -23.15
CA ILE A 115 -12.51 6.65 -23.34
C ILE A 115 -13.07 7.72 -22.39
N ILE A 116 -12.48 7.83 -21.21
CA ILE A 116 -12.70 8.94 -20.27
C ILE A 116 -11.36 9.53 -19.90
N ASP A 117 -11.35 10.80 -19.57
CA ASP A 117 -10.27 11.47 -18.84
C ASP A 117 -10.47 11.36 -17.32
N PHE A 118 -9.58 11.97 -16.56
CA PHE A 118 -9.69 11.95 -15.10
C PHE A 118 -10.95 12.68 -14.60
N GLU A 119 -11.35 13.76 -15.26
CA GLU A 119 -12.56 14.54 -14.98
C GLU A 119 -13.82 13.70 -15.20
N GLY A 120 -13.82 12.83 -16.21
CA GLY A 120 -14.92 11.92 -16.54
C GLY A 120 -15.11 10.77 -15.55
N VAL A 121 -14.23 10.60 -14.57
CA VAL A 121 -14.40 9.61 -13.49
C VAL A 121 -15.60 9.95 -12.63
N GLY A 122 -15.77 11.23 -12.26
CA GLY A 122 -16.85 11.71 -11.39
C GLY A 122 -16.44 12.93 -10.56
N PRO A 123 -17.22 13.26 -9.51
CA PRO A 123 -16.95 14.45 -8.70
C PRO A 123 -15.63 14.32 -7.92
N GLU A 124 -14.91 15.42 -7.87
CA GLU A 124 -13.73 15.55 -7.03
C GLU A 124 -14.13 15.75 -5.57
N TYR A 125 -13.31 15.23 -4.65
CA TYR A 125 -13.45 15.50 -3.22
C TYR A 125 -12.08 15.83 -2.60
N PRO A 126 -12.05 16.49 -1.42
CA PRO A 126 -10.80 16.88 -0.78
C PRO A 126 -9.88 15.69 -0.51
N VAL A 127 -8.59 15.82 -0.83
CA VAL A 127 -7.58 14.78 -0.59
C VAL A 127 -7.48 14.45 0.91
N GLU A 128 -7.77 15.42 1.77
CA GLU A 128 -7.78 15.26 3.22
C GLU A 128 -8.87 14.31 3.71
N GLU A 129 -9.93 14.11 2.93
CA GLU A 129 -11.03 13.18 3.25
C GLU A 129 -10.76 11.73 2.87
N ILE A 130 -9.64 11.44 2.20
CA ILE A 130 -9.21 10.06 1.93
C ILE A 130 -9.05 9.33 3.26
N VAL A 131 -9.69 8.15 3.35
CA VAL A 131 -9.58 7.28 4.54
C VAL A 131 -8.15 6.77 4.67
N GLU A 132 -7.56 6.95 5.84
CA GLU A 132 -6.19 6.55 6.13
C GLU A 132 -6.11 5.63 7.35
N HIS A 133 -5.16 4.70 7.32
CA HIS A 133 -4.69 4.02 8.51
C HIS A 133 -3.77 4.94 9.32
N PRO A 134 -3.74 4.82 10.65
CA PRO A 134 -2.74 5.51 11.44
C PRO A 134 -1.34 4.96 11.11
N ILE A 135 -0.43 5.84 10.70
CA ILE A 135 0.98 5.51 10.52
C ILE A 135 1.74 5.95 11.76
N LEU A 136 2.47 5.01 12.36
CA LEU A 136 3.36 5.28 13.47
C LEU A 136 4.72 5.75 12.95
N GLU A 137 5.26 6.81 13.55
CA GLU A 137 6.62 7.26 13.26
C GLU A 137 7.63 6.52 14.13
N PRO A 138 8.83 6.20 13.61
CA PRO A 138 9.87 5.60 14.44
C PRO A 138 10.44 6.61 15.45
N GLU A 139 10.75 6.14 16.63
CA GLU A 139 11.47 6.92 17.64
C GLU A 139 12.97 6.69 17.49
N ILE A 140 13.71 7.77 17.21
CA ILE A 140 15.14 7.72 16.95
C ILE A 140 15.88 8.56 17.99
N THR A 141 16.83 7.92 18.67
CA THR A 141 17.78 8.57 19.58
C THR A 141 19.18 8.03 19.33
N GLU A 142 20.21 8.66 19.87
CA GLU A 142 21.57 8.17 19.75
C GLU A 142 21.70 6.73 20.28
N GLY A 143 22.21 5.84 19.45
CA GLY A 143 22.39 4.41 19.76
C GLY A 143 21.09 3.60 19.80
N LYS A 144 19.92 4.18 19.41
CA LYS A 144 18.66 3.46 19.46
C LYS A 144 17.68 3.91 18.37
N ALA A 145 17.11 2.92 17.67
CA ALA A 145 15.98 3.11 16.78
C ALA A 145 14.84 2.18 17.20
N CYS A 146 13.63 2.71 17.37
CA CYS A 146 12.45 1.96 17.77
C CYS A 146 11.34 2.20 16.75
N GLY A 147 10.71 1.15 16.25
CA GLY A 147 9.67 1.22 15.24
C GLY A 147 8.75 0.02 15.28
N VAL A 148 7.96 -0.13 14.23
CA VAL A 148 7.02 -1.23 14.06
C VAL A 148 7.28 -1.98 12.76
N PHE A 149 6.83 -3.22 12.69
CA PHE A 149 6.76 -3.95 11.43
C PHE A 149 5.58 -3.45 10.61
N GLU A 150 5.85 -3.04 9.38
CA GLU A 150 4.83 -2.60 8.42
C GLU A 150 4.30 -3.77 7.60
N ILE A 151 5.20 -4.67 7.18
CA ILE A 151 4.83 -5.82 6.34
C ILE A 151 5.60 -7.06 6.77
N ASN A 152 4.88 -8.17 6.83
CA ASN A 152 5.45 -9.50 6.84
C ASN A 152 5.47 -10.04 5.40
N ASP A 153 6.64 -10.44 4.93
CA ASP A 153 6.85 -11.02 3.60
C ASP A 153 7.29 -12.48 3.71
N PRO A 154 6.34 -13.40 3.95
CA PRO A 154 6.65 -14.79 4.28
C PRO A 154 7.35 -15.54 3.14
N ASN A 155 7.12 -15.13 1.88
CA ASN A 155 7.76 -15.76 0.72
C ASN A 155 9.28 -15.58 0.70
N PHE A 156 9.77 -14.51 1.33
CA PHE A 156 11.21 -14.21 1.46
C PHE A 156 11.71 -14.33 2.90
N GLY A 157 10.83 -14.59 3.87
CA GLY A 157 11.17 -14.61 5.29
C GLY A 157 11.56 -13.24 5.84
N ASN A 158 11.09 -12.16 5.23
CA ASN A 158 11.43 -10.78 5.59
C ASN A 158 10.33 -10.14 6.43
N LEU A 159 10.78 -9.31 7.39
CA LEU A 159 9.95 -8.34 8.09
C LEU A 159 10.41 -6.94 7.70
N TRP A 160 9.51 -6.15 7.14
CA TRP A 160 9.80 -4.76 6.76
C TRP A 160 9.35 -3.84 7.89
N THR A 161 10.24 -2.94 8.30
CA THR A 161 9.97 -1.99 9.37
C THR A 161 9.77 -0.58 8.83
N ASN A 162 9.16 0.28 9.63
CA ASN A 162 9.09 1.72 9.35
C ASN A 162 10.39 2.47 9.66
N ILE A 163 11.42 1.79 10.22
CA ILE A 163 12.74 2.37 10.45
C ILE A 163 13.51 2.37 9.13
N ARG A 164 13.83 3.55 8.61
CA ARG A 164 14.52 3.71 7.34
C ARG A 164 16.03 3.75 7.51
N LEU A 165 16.78 3.62 6.42
CA LEU A 165 18.25 3.74 6.44
C LEU A 165 18.72 5.09 7.02
N GLU A 166 18.04 6.16 6.70
CA GLU A 166 18.30 7.49 7.25
C GLU A 166 18.08 7.57 8.75
N ASP A 167 17.12 6.82 9.29
CA ASP A 167 16.87 6.72 10.73
C ASP A 167 18.00 5.98 11.44
N PHE A 168 18.53 4.91 10.85
CA PHE A 168 19.72 4.23 11.35
C PHE A 168 20.93 5.16 11.37
N ASN A 169 21.14 5.94 10.31
CA ASN A 169 22.23 6.93 10.26
C ASN A 169 22.08 8.01 11.34
N ARG A 170 20.84 8.49 11.56
CA ARG A 170 20.54 9.46 12.63
C ARG A 170 20.76 8.90 14.02
N ALA A 171 20.52 7.59 14.21
CA ALA A 171 20.83 6.89 15.45
C ALA A 171 22.33 6.64 15.66
N GLY A 172 23.17 6.95 14.68
CA GLY A 172 24.62 6.75 14.72
C GLY A 172 25.08 5.36 14.28
N PHE A 173 24.21 4.55 13.70
CA PHE A 173 24.55 3.23 13.18
C PHE A 173 25.09 3.30 11.75
N ALA A 174 25.99 2.37 11.42
CA ALA A 174 26.59 2.24 10.10
C ALA A 174 26.56 0.78 9.62
N TYR A 175 26.79 0.57 8.33
CA TYR A 175 26.98 -0.77 7.78
C TYR A 175 28.19 -1.46 8.39
N GLY A 176 28.02 -2.68 8.84
CA GLY A 176 29.02 -3.48 9.53
C GLY A 176 28.90 -3.45 11.05
N ASP A 177 28.13 -2.53 11.61
CA ASP A 177 27.87 -2.51 13.04
C ASP A 177 27.04 -3.71 13.48
N TYR A 178 27.27 -4.14 14.70
CA TYR A 178 26.42 -5.13 15.37
C TYR A 178 25.42 -4.43 16.28
N VAL A 179 24.17 -4.78 16.14
CA VAL A 179 23.07 -4.21 16.93
C VAL A 179 22.29 -5.30 17.65
N ASN A 180 21.78 -4.98 18.81
CA ASN A 180 20.82 -5.83 19.49
C ASN A 180 19.42 -5.49 19.01
N VAL A 181 18.77 -6.43 18.33
CA VAL A 181 17.39 -6.31 17.87
C VAL A 181 16.48 -6.96 18.89
N THR A 182 15.53 -6.20 19.42
CA THR A 182 14.50 -6.70 20.34
C THR A 182 13.14 -6.55 19.67
N VAL A 183 12.48 -7.67 19.43
CA VAL A 183 11.10 -7.69 18.94
C VAL A 183 10.17 -7.89 20.11
N LYS A 184 9.11 -7.07 20.18
CA LYS A 184 8.08 -7.16 21.22
C LYS A 184 6.72 -7.42 20.60
N HIS A 185 5.90 -8.19 21.30
CA HIS A 185 4.48 -8.39 21.01
C HIS A 185 3.69 -8.16 22.30
N ASP A 186 2.71 -7.27 22.24
CA ASP A 186 1.90 -6.85 23.41
C ASP A 186 2.75 -6.43 24.64
N GLY A 187 3.89 -5.76 24.34
CA GLY A 187 4.83 -5.27 25.38
C GLY A 187 5.81 -6.31 25.90
N GLU A 188 5.62 -7.59 25.62
CA GLU A 188 6.52 -8.67 26.00
C GLU A 188 7.59 -8.91 24.95
N VAL A 189 8.80 -9.31 25.37
CA VAL A 189 9.90 -9.66 24.44
C VAL A 189 9.57 -11.00 23.81
N ALA A 190 9.28 -10.99 22.50
CA ALA A 190 9.06 -12.18 21.70
C ALA A 190 10.36 -12.75 21.13
N PHE A 191 11.33 -11.87 20.84
CA PHE A 191 12.58 -12.27 20.21
C PHE A 191 13.70 -11.30 20.53
N LEU A 192 14.93 -11.82 20.70
CA LEU A 192 16.14 -11.04 20.90
C LEU A 192 17.30 -11.65 20.11
N ILE A 193 17.97 -10.86 19.28
CA ILE A 193 19.12 -11.29 18.50
C ILE A 193 20.16 -10.19 18.42
N ASN A 194 21.44 -10.59 18.33
CA ASN A 194 22.52 -9.71 17.92
C ASN A 194 22.76 -9.93 16.41
N ALA A 195 22.64 -8.87 15.63
CA ALA A 195 22.74 -8.93 14.17
C ALA A 195 23.63 -7.83 13.63
N SER A 196 24.26 -8.09 12.49
CA SER A 196 25.04 -7.07 11.77
C SER A 196 24.15 -6.30 10.79
N ILE A 197 24.42 -5.01 10.62
CA ILE A 197 23.79 -4.16 9.61
C ILE A 197 24.49 -4.38 8.27
N ASN A 198 23.79 -4.95 7.29
CA ASN A 198 24.35 -5.28 5.99
C ASN A 198 23.66 -4.52 4.84
N ARG A 199 24.38 -4.33 3.73
CA ARG A 199 23.84 -3.71 2.50
C ARG A 199 23.05 -4.67 1.62
N SER A 200 23.15 -5.97 1.88
CA SER A 200 22.50 -7.01 1.09
C SER A 200 22.06 -8.17 1.97
N ILE A 201 21.12 -8.95 1.47
CA ILE A 201 20.68 -10.18 2.12
C ILE A 201 21.75 -11.24 1.91
N TYR A 202 22.33 -11.75 3.01
CA TYR A 202 23.22 -12.90 3.00
C TYR A 202 22.47 -14.11 3.55
N PHE A 203 22.38 -15.16 2.75
CA PHE A 203 21.98 -16.47 3.22
C PHE A 203 23.22 -17.15 3.82
N SER A 204 23.33 -17.21 5.14
CA SER A 204 24.34 -18.03 5.79
C SER A 204 23.76 -19.40 6.12
N GLU A 205 24.53 -20.47 5.95
CA GLU A 205 24.13 -21.85 6.29
C GLU A 205 23.73 -22.02 7.76
N SER A 206 24.15 -21.09 8.65
CA SER A 206 23.77 -21.06 10.06
C SER A 206 22.35 -20.56 10.35
N SER A 207 21.60 -20.12 9.34
CA SER A 207 20.23 -19.59 9.51
C SER A 207 19.15 -20.70 9.63
N TYR A 208 19.51 -21.98 9.57
CA TYR A 208 18.58 -23.11 9.57
C TYR A 208 18.60 -23.97 10.85
N THR A 209 19.06 -23.45 11.96
CA THR A 209 18.86 -24.10 13.25
C THR A 209 17.73 -23.39 13.99
N MET A 210 16.53 -23.94 13.82
CA MET A 210 15.43 -23.75 14.77
C MET A 210 15.64 -24.62 15.99
#